data_bd26aa7fc89290b941871368ed3b60c8
#
_entry.id   bd26aa7fc89290b941871368ed3b60c8
#
_cell.length_a   1.000
_cell.length_b   1.000
_cell.length_c   1.000
_cell.angle_alpha   90.00
_cell.angle_beta   90.00
_cell.angle_gamma   90.00
#
_symmetry.space_group_name_H-M   'P 1'
#
loop_
_entity.id
_entity.type
_entity.pdbx_description
1 polymer ?
#
loop_
_entity_poly.entity_id
_entity_poly.type
_entity_poly.pdbx_seq_one_letter_code
_entity_poly.pdbx_strand_id
1 'polypeptide(L)'
;MVTPNGTNGINGFGGFDDERETLLHTALFKQVSSEEARELLPYLQHAEYDKGDFIFREGDTDHRMYLLEEGRVKLTRQSSDKRVQLLSIHAYGEVLGEIPVFDPHGGPRTASAVAMTNGTRVVWLEHDALFDWLDEHPRVAVDMLQVLAHRMRSNNERICDLVFMDVPGRLAKTL
;
A
#
# COMPACT_ATOMS: atom_id res chain seq x y z
N MET A 1 -6.13 -7.42 -21.23
CA MET A 1 -4.82 -7.80 -20.70
C MET A 1 -3.89 -6.62 -20.94
N VAL A 2 -3.86 -5.67 -20.00
CA VAL A 2 -3.01 -4.46 -20.10
C VAL A 2 -1.82 -4.73 -19.20
N THR A 3 -0.67 -4.97 -19.82
CA THR A 3 0.61 -5.00 -19.11
C THR A 3 0.86 -3.63 -18.49
N PRO A 4 1.26 -3.53 -17.21
CA PRO A 4 1.70 -2.26 -16.66
C PRO A 4 2.92 -1.79 -17.47
N ASN A 5 2.85 -0.55 -17.97
CA ASN A 5 3.99 0.14 -18.60
C ASN A 5 5.01 0.55 -17.52
N GLY A 6 5.54 -0.42 -16.81
CA GLY A 6 6.73 -0.29 -16.01
C GLY A 6 7.84 -0.99 -16.78
N THR A 7 8.88 -0.31 -17.15
CA THR A 7 10.07 -0.91 -17.76
C THR A 7 10.57 -2.01 -16.83
N ASN A 8 10.51 -3.22 -17.33
CA ASN A 8 11.08 -4.42 -16.73
C ASN A 8 12.61 -4.24 -16.61
N GLY A 9 13.06 -3.62 -15.54
CA GLY A 9 14.45 -3.47 -15.16
C GLY A 9 14.78 -4.47 -14.08
N ILE A 10 15.01 -5.71 -14.47
CA ILE A 10 15.61 -6.73 -13.61
C ILE A 10 17.06 -6.30 -13.34
N ASN A 11 17.45 -6.30 -12.06
CA ASN A 11 18.80 -6.23 -11.51
C ASN A 11 19.41 -4.83 -11.33
N GLY A 12 19.48 -4.42 -10.05
CA GLY A 12 20.48 -3.46 -9.59
C GLY A 12 20.04 -2.40 -8.61
N PHE A 13 18.85 -2.45 -8.05
CA PHE A 13 18.39 -1.47 -7.06
C PHE A 13 18.22 -2.15 -5.71
N GLY A 14 18.98 -1.72 -4.70
CA GLY A 14 18.89 -2.16 -3.32
C GLY A 14 19.43 -3.59 -3.09
N GLY A 15 20.37 -3.76 -2.17
CA GLY A 15 20.72 -5.09 -1.70
C GLY A 15 19.62 -5.63 -0.79
N PHE A 16 19.60 -6.94 -0.52
CA PHE A 16 18.68 -7.60 0.41
C PHE A 16 18.51 -6.89 1.77
N ASP A 17 19.45 -6.04 2.17
CA ASP A 17 19.37 -5.25 3.39
C ASP A 17 18.41 -4.06 3.25
N ASP A 18 18.34 -3.39 2.09
CA ASP A 18 17.42 -2.28 1.82
C ASP A 18 15.95 -2.78 1.76
N GLU A 19 15.71 -3.90 1.09
CA GLU A 19 14.39 -4.52 0.98
C GLU A 19 13.86 -4.97 2.35
N ARG A 20 14.74 -5.59 3.15
CA ARG A 20 14.41 -5.99 4.52
C ARG A 20 14.09 -4.77 5.38
N GLU A 21 14.87 -3.70 5.25
CA GLU A 21 14.64 -2.46 6.00
C GLU A 21 13.30 -1.84 5.62
N THR A 22 12.98 -1.75 4.34
CA THR A 22 11.68 -1.27 3.85
C THR A 22 10.54 -2.11 4.41
N LEU A 23 10.64 -3.43 4.35
CA LEU A 23 9.63 -4.34 4.88
C LEU A 23 9.40 -4.11 6.38
N LEU A 24 10.46 -4.10 7.18
CA LEU A 24 10.40 -3.93 8.63
C LEU A 24 9.97 -2.52 9.08
N HIS A 25 10.21 -1.49 8.25
CA HIS A 25 9.72 -0.13 8.52
C HIS A 25 8.22 0.04 8.21
N THR A 26 7.65 -0.90 7.48
CA THR A 26 6.22 -0.86 7.12
C THR A 26 5.34 -1.23 8.31
N ALA A 27 4.32 -0.45 8.56
CA ALA A 27 3.44 -0.65 9.71
C ALA A 27 2.85 -2.07 9.80
N LEU A 28 2.54 -2.72 8.66
CA LEU A 28 2.00 -4.09 8.63
C LEU A 28 3.03 -5.14 9.05
N PHE A 29 4.32 -4.92 8.82
CA PHE A 29 5.40 -5.86 9.10
C PHE A 29 6.26 -5.48 10.29
N LYS A 30 5.87 -4.45 11.05
CA LYS A 30 6.67 -3.89 12.15
C LYS A 30 6.98 -4.88 13.27
N GLN A 31 6.14 -5.89 13.46
CA GLN A 31 6.31 -6.93 14.48
C GLN A 31 7.03 -8.18 13.95
N VAL A 32 7.33 -8.23 12.65
CA VAL A 32 8.03 -9.34 12.00
C VAL A 32 9.49 -9.33 12.42
N SER A 33 10.02 -10.48 12.80
CA SER A 33 11.44 -10.63 13.07
C SER A 33 12.28 -10.54 11.79
N SER A 34 13.57 -10.23 11.93
CA SER A 34 14.49 -10.19 10.78
C SER A 34 14.65 -11.56 10.09
N GLU A 35 14.41 -12.68 10.79
CA GLU A 35 14.44 -14.03 10.21
C GLU A 35 13.21 -14.28 9.36
N GLU A 36 12.03 -14.05 9.92
CA GLU A 36 10.76 -14.18 9.19
C GLU A 36 10.70 -13.27 7.95
N ALA A 37 11.19 -12.03 8.06
CA ALA A 37 11.29 -11.11 6.94
C ALA A 37 12.16 -11.66 5.79
N ARG A 38 13.28 -12.34 6.10
CA ARG A 38 14.17 -12.91 5.08
C ARG A 38 13.50 -13.98 4.23
N GLU A 39 12.55 -14.71 4.77
CA GLU A 39 11.81 -15.74 4.03
C GLU A 39 10.89 -15.13 2.98
N LEU A 40 10.43 -13.88 3.21
CA LEU A 40 9.56 -13.17 2.28
C LEU A 40 10.34 -12.44 1.16
N LEU A 41 11.61 -12.08 1.40
CA LEU A 41 12.42 -11.32 0.43
C LEU A 41 12.46 -11.94 -0.98
N PRO A 42 12.61 -13.27 -1.17
CA PRO A 42 12.66 -13.86 -2.51
C PRO A 42 11.38 -13.67 -3.34
N TYR A 43 10.27 -13.35 -2.70
CA TYR A 43 8.97 -13.14 -3.35
C TYR A 43 8.68 -11.68 -3.65
N LEU A 44 9.51 -10.76 -3.14
CA LEU A 44 9.38 -9.33 -3.42
C LEU A 44 9.81 -9.02 -4.86
N GLN A 45 9.02 -8.21 -5.51
CA GLN A 45 9.30 -7.69 -6.85
C GLN A 45 9.41 -6.17 -6.79
N HIS A 46 10.22 -5.59 -7.67
CA HIS A 46 10.50 -4.15 -7.70
C HIS A 46 9.89 -3.50 -8.91
N ALA A 47 9.46 -2.26 -8.75
CA ALA A 47 9.05 -1.41 -9.85
C ALA A 47 9.38 0.05 -9.55
N GLU A 48 9.72 0.80 -10.60
CA GLU A 48 9.97 2.24 -10.57
C GLU A 48 8.99 2.95 -11.49
N TYR A 49 8.50 4.10 -11.04
CA TYR A 49 7.48 4.89 -11.73
C TYR A 49 7.89 6.36 -11.77
N ASP A 50 7.61 7.01 -12.90
CA ASP A 50 7.77 8.44 -13.03
C ASP A 50 6.49 9.18 -12.61
N LYS A 51 6.65 10.47 -12.32
CA LYS A 51 5.55 11.32 -11.92
C LYS A 51 4.39 11.29 -12.93
N GLY A 52 3.22 10.88 -12.44
CA GLY A 52 1.99 10.75 -13.22
C GLY A 52 1.69 9.32 -13.65
N ASP A 53 2.63 8.39 -13.53
CA ASP A 53 2.41 6.98 -13.82
C ASP A 53 1.44 6.35 -12.82
N PHE A 54 0.66 5.41 -13.31
CA PHE A 54 -0.23 4.62 -12.50
C PHE A 54 0.48 3.36 -12.03
N ILE A 55 0.51 3.16 -10.71
CA ILE A 55 0.95 1.90 -10.10
C ILE A 55 -0.14 0.85 -10.30
N PHE A 56 -1.40 1.24 -10.07
CA PHE A 56 -2.60 0.49 -10.40
C PHE A 56 -3.79 1.45 -10.61
N ARG A 57 -4.85 0.97 -11.23
CA ARG A 57 -6.05 1.75 -11.52
C ARG A 57 -7.26 1.22 -10.76
N GLU A 58 -8.19 2.11 -10.42
CA GLU A 58 -9.52 1.72 -9.94
C GLU A 58 -10.16 0.76 -10.93
N GLY A 59 -10.67 -0.36 -10.42
CA GLY A 59 -11.28 -1.43 -11.23
C GLY A 59 -10.33 -2.51 -11.72
N ASP A 60 -9.00 -2.36 -11.58
CA ASP A 60 -8.06 -3.44 -11.87
C ASP A 60 -8.32 -4.64 -10.93
N THR A 61 -8.06 -5.84 -11.43
CA THR A 61 -8.35 -7.11 -10.72
C THR A 61 -7.09 -7.83 -10.25
N ASP A 62 -5.94 -7.17 -10.25
CA ASP A 62 -4.72 -7.74 -9.68
C ASP A 62 -4.77 -7.75 -8.15
N HIS A 63 -4.14 -8.75 -7.54
CA HIS A 63 -4.11 -8.96 -6.09
C HIS A 63 -2.70 -8.77 -5.53
N ARG A 64 -2.08 -7.63 -5.85
CA ARG A 64 -0.76 -7.24 -5.37
C ARG A 64 -0.87 -6.26 -4.23
N MET A 65 0.00 -6.41 -3.26
CA MET A 65 0.25 -5.41 -2.22
C MET A 65 1.55 -4.69 -2.53
N TYR A 66 1.56 -3.38 -2.41
CA TYR A 66 2.73 -2.54 -2.69
C TYR A 66 3.21 -1.86 -1.42
N LEU A 67 4.52 -1.83 -1.23
CA LEU A 67 5.21 -1.09 -0.18
C LEU A 67 6.00 0.04 -0.85
N LEU A 68 5.84 1.25 -0.36
CA LEU A 68 6.52 2.41 -0.92
C LEU A 68 7.93 2.55 -0.34
N GLU A 69 8.96 2.35 -1.20
CA GLU A 69 10.37 2.49 -0.84
C GLU A 69 10.89 3.92 -1.00
N GLU A 70 10.44 4.61 -2.03
CA GLU A 70 10.87 5.99 -2.28
C GLU A 70 9.81 6.78 -3.04
N GLY A 71 9.79 8.09 -2.81
CA GLY A 71 8.87 8.99 -3.47
C GLY A 71 7.56 9.21 -2.72
N ARG A 72 6.54 9.58 -3.47
CA ARG A 72 5.18 9.80 -2.96
C ARG A 72 4.14 9.28 -3.94
N VAL A 73 3.07 8.72 -3.40
CA VAL A 73 1.95 8.18 -4.16
C VAL A 73 0.66 8.79 -3.65
N LYS A 74 -0.21 9.23 -4.56
CA LYS A 74 -1.57 9.62 -4.22
C LYS A 74 -2.56 8.53 -4.58
N LEU A 75 -3.50 8.24 -3.68
CA LEU A 75 -4.70 7.47 -3.99
C LEU A 75 -5.82 8.40 -4.43
N THR A 76 -6.42 8.08 -5.55
CA THR A 76 -7.51 8.86 -6.14
C THR A 76 -8.67 7.96 -6.54
N ARG A 77 -9.87 8.51 -6.50
CA ARG A 77 -11.08 7.85 -6.98
C ARG A 77 -11.80 8.74 -7.97
N GLN A 78 -12.36 8.14 -9.00
CA GLN A 78 -13.18 8.86 -9.96
C GLN A 78 -14.67 8.70 -9.60
N SER A 79 -15.37 9.82 -9.47
CA SER A 79 -16.82 9.80 -9.28
C SER A 79 -17.54 9.57 -10.62
N SER A 80 -18.85 9.25 -10.57
CA SER A 80 -19.68 9.00 -11.74
C SER A 80 -19.74 10.19 -12.74
N ASP A 81 -19.53 11.41 -12.24
CA ASP A 81 -19.45 12.64 -13.05
C ASP A 81 -18.00 12.97 -13.49
N LYS A 82 -17.10 11.97 -13.45
CA LYS A 82 -15.69 12.04 -13.88
C LYS A 82 -14.81 13.00 -13.07
N ARG A 83 -15.26 13.50 -11.93
CA ARG A 83 -14.40 14.27 -11.03
C ARG A 83 -13.43 13.33 -10.31
N VAL A 84 -12.17 13.72 -10.23
CA VAL A 84 -11.14 12.98 -9.50
C VAL A 84 -11.06 13.52 -8.08
N GLN A 85 -11.27 12.64 -7.10
CA GLN A 85 -11.16 12.94 -5.69
C GLN A 85 -9.85 12.36 -5.15
N LEU A 86 -9.07 13.17 -4.45
CA LEU A 86 -7.92 12.71 -3.68
C LEU A 86 -8.42 12.05 -2.39
N LEU A 87 -8.03 10.80 -2.17
CA LEU A 87 -8.35 10.06 -0.96
C LEU A 87 -7.25 10.20 0.09
N SER A 88 -5.99 9.99 -0.32
CA SER A 88 -4.82 10.05 0.56
C SER A 88 -3.53 10.26 -0.25
N ILE A 89 -2.48 10.66 0.47
CA ILE A 89 -1.10 10.69 -0.05
C ILE A 89 -0.28 9.79 0.86
N HIS A 90 0.54 8.96 0.24
CA HIS A 90 1.40 7.98 0.87
C HIS A 90 2.87 8.30 0.63
N ALA A 91 3.71 7.92 1.60
CA ALA A 91 5.15 8.14 1.64
C ALA A 91 5.89 6.84 2.01
N TYR A 92 7.20 6.91 2.12
CA TYR A 92 8.08 5.80 2.53
C TYR A 92 7.51 4.97 3.69
N GLY A 93 7.57 3.65 3.58
CA GLY A 93 7.11 2.70 4.59
C GLY A 93 5.59 2.49 4.65
N GLU A 94 4.82 3.11 3.76
CA GLU A 94 3.37 2.90 3.72
C GLU A 94 2.98 1.83 2.69
N VAL A 95 1.90 1.10 3.01
CA VAL A 95 1.33 0.04 2.18
C VAL A 95 0.19 0.58 1.35
N LEU A 96 0.11 0.12 0.11
CA LEU A 96 -0.91 0.45 -0.87
C LEU A 96 -1.52 -0.84 -1.44
N GLY A 97 -2.83 -0.81 -1.71
CA GLY A 97 -3.51 -1.88 -2.42
C GLY A 97 -3.69 -3.17 -1.61
N GLU A 98 -3.68 -3.07 -0.30
CA GLU A 98 -3.91 -4.17 0.63
C GLU A 98 -5.37 -4.69 0.60
N ILE A 99 -6.33 -3.84 0.25
CA ILE A 99 -7.76 -4.19 0.34
C ILE A 99 -8.11 -5.42 -0.52
N PRO A 100 -7.81 -5.47 -1.84
CA PRO A 100 -8.13 -6.65 -2.65
C PRO A 100 -7.33 -7.90 -2.25
N VAL A 101 -6.17 -7.72 -1.61
CA VAL A 101 -5.32 -8.83 -1.15
C VAL A 101 -5.98 -9.55 0.03
N PHE A 102 -6.60 -8.82 0.94
CA PHE A 102 -7.27 -9.36 2.11
C PHE A 102 -8.79 -9.55 1.92
N ASP A 103 -9.34 -9.19 0.75
CA ASP A 103 -10.74 -9.47 0.43
C ASP A 103 -10.91 -10.93 -0.02
N PRO A 104 -11.63 -11.78 0.74
CA PRO A 104 -11.82 -13.18 0.41
C PRO A 104 -12.52 -13.42 -0.93
N HIS A 105 -13.16 -12.40 -1.48
CA HIS A 105 -13.84 -12.44 -2.77
C HIS A 105 -12.98 -11.89 -3.91
N GLY A 106 -11.75 -11.42 -3.63
CA GLY A 106 -10.84 -10.90 -4.64
C GLY A 106 -11.43 -9.73 -5.41
N GLY A 107 -11.99 -8.74 -4.71
CA GLY A 107 -12.62 -7.57 -5.33
C GLY A 107 -11.65 -6.72 -6.16
N PRO A 108 -12.15 -5.88 -7.08
CA PRO A 108 -11.31 -4.99 -7.86
C PRO A 108 -10.69 -3.89 -7.00
N ARG A 109 -9.65 -3.24 -7.52
CA ARG A 109 -9.04 -2.06 -6.92
C ARG A 109 -10.09 -0.98 -6.64
N THR A 110 -10.18 -0.50 -5.41
CA THR A 110 -11.18 0.48 -4.98
C THR A 110 -10.78 1.92 -5.28
N ALA A 111 -9.53 2.14 -5.70
CA ALA A 111 -8.95 3.44 -6.03
C ALA A 111 -7.80 3.26 -7.02
N SER A 112 -7.36 4.36 -7.63
CA SER A 112 -6.13 4.41 -8.44
C SER A 112 -4.98 4.94 -7.60
N ALA A 113 -3.78 4.34 -7.75
CA ALA A 113 -2.53 4.80 -7.17
C ALA A 113 -1.67 5.46 -8.26
N VAL A 114 -1.25 6.71 -8.04
CA VAL A 114 -0.49 7.50 -9.01
C VAL A 114 0.76 8.07 -8.37
N ALA A 115 1.92 7.86 -9.00
CA ALA A 115 3.19 8.42 -8.57
C ALA A 115 3.16 9.96 -8.64
N MET A 116 3.66 10.62 -7.60
CA MET A 116 3.72 12.09 -7.51
C MET A 116 5.13 12.64 -7.76
N THR A 117 6.13 11.79 -7.71
CA THR A 117 7.55 12.12 -7.92
C THR A 117 8.15 11.21 -8.99
N ASN A 118 9.17 11.70 -9.71
CA ASN A 118 9.98 10.85 -10.58
C ASN A 118 10.81 9.90 -9.72
N GLY A 119 11.12 8.71 -10.23
CA GLY A 119 11.88 7.70 -9.49
C GLY A 119 11.14 7.18 -8.26
N THR A 120 9.80 7.15 -8.29
CA THR A 120 9.00 6.54 -7.23
C THR A 120 9.22 5.03 -7.26
N ARG A 121 9.85 4.47 -6.22
CA ARG A 121 10.12 3.04 -6.10
C ARG A 121 9.14 2.36 -5.16
N VAL A 122 8.70 1.19 -5.58
CA VAL A 122 7.85 0.31 -4.78
C VAL A 122 8.38 -1.12 -4.85
N VAL A 123 8.23 -1.86 -3.76
CA VAL A 123 8.24 -3.32 -3.80
C VAL A 123 6.81 -3.81 -3.76
N TRP A 124 6.56 -4.92 -4.41
CA TRP A 124 5.24 -5.52 -4.39
C TRP A 124 5.30 -7.04 -4.18
N LEU A 125 4.22 -7.57 -3.66
CA LEU A 125 4.06 -8.96 -3.29
C LEU A 125 2.70 -9.46 -3.79
N GLU A 126 2.70 -10.64 -4.40
CA GLU A 126 1.46 -11.31 -4.82
C GLU A 126 0.71 -11.87 -3.60
N HIS A 127 -0.62 -11.92 -3.72
CA HIS A 127 -1.50 -12.52 -2.71
C HIS A 127 -1.05 -13.90 -2.27
N ASP A 128 -0.83 -14.82 -3.22
CA ASP A 128 -0.54 -16.22 -2.92
C ASP A 128 0.76 -16.36 -2.10
N ALA A 129 1.81 -15.65 -2.50
CA ALA A 129 3.08 -15.68 -1.78
C ALA A 129 2.96 -15.11 -0.35
N LEU A 130 2.15 -14.06 -0.16
CA LEU A 130 1.89 -13.53 1.17
C LEU A 130 1.13 -14.53 2.03
N PHE A 131 0.08 -15.16 1.49
CA PHE A 131 -0.76 -16.07 2.26
C PHE A 131 -0.06 -17.38 2.58
N ASP A 132 0.70 -17.96 1.64
CA ASP A 132 1.53 -19.15 1.90
C ASP A 132 2.51 -18.88 3.06
N TRP A 133 3.15 -17.70 3.06
CA TRP A 133 4.04 -17.30 4.15
C TRP A 133 3.30 -17.05 5.48
N LEU A 134 2.10 -16.44 5.45
CA LEU A 134 1.29 -16.21 6.66
C LEU A 134 0.78 -17.52 7.28
N ASP A 135 0.53 -18.55 6.48
CA ASP A 135 0.14 -19.88 6.99
C ASP A 135 1.26 -20.51 7.83
N GLU A 136 2.51 -20.24 7.49
CA GLU A 136 3.68 -20.64 8.26
C GLU A 136 3.95 -19.71 9.47
N HIS A 137 3.46 -18.48 9.42
CA HIS A 137 3.67 -17.43 10.43
C HIS A 137 2.35 -16.85 10.99
N PRO A 138 1.49 -17.66 11.63
CA PRO A 138 0.14 -17.23 12.03
C PRO A 138 0.12 -16.08 13.05
N ARG A 139 1.21 -15.90 13.83
CA ARG A 139 1.32 -14.75 14.75
C ARG A 139 1.42 -13.43 13.98
N VAL A 140 2.14 -13.42 12.87
CA VAL A 140 2.27 -12.23 12.02
C VAL A 140 0.90 -11.84 11.45
N ALA A 141 0.09 -12.82 11.03
CA ALA A 141 -1.28 -12.56 10.58
C ALA A 141 -2.12 -11.86 11.66
N VAL A 142 -2.00 -12.27 12.93
CA VAL A 142 -2.69 -11.61 14.05
C VAL A 142 -2.19 -10.18 14.24
N ASP A 143 -0.90 -9.93 14.14
CA ASP A 143 -0.31 -8.59 14.28
C ASP A 143 -0.77 -7.68 13.13
N MET A 144 -0.82 -8.18 11.90
CA MET A 144 -1.39 -7.46 10.76
C MET A 144 -2.86 -7.10 10.98
N LEU A 145 -3.68 -8.01 11.51
CA LEU A 145 -5.08 -7.74 11.85
C LEU A 145 -5.19 -6.59 12.86
N GLN A 146 -4.31 -6.52 13.86
CA GLN A 146 -4.31 -5.41 14.82
C GLN A 146 -4.01 -4.07 14.15
N VAL A 147 -3.04 -4.04 13.22
CA VAL A 147 -2.70 -2.83 12.45
C VAL A 147 -3.89 -2.40 11.57
N LEU A 148 -4.52 -3.33 10.88
CA LEU A 148 -5.70 -3.05 10.04
C LEU A 148 -6.88 -2.55 10.88
N ALA A 149 -7.14 -3.15 12.05
CA ALA A 149 -8.18 -2.70 12.98
C ALA A 149 -7.89 -1.27 13.48
N HIS A 150 -6.63 -0.94 13.76
CA HIS A 150 -6.23 0.41 14.14
C HIS A 150 -6.46 1.41 13.00
N ARG A 151 -6.09 1.06 11.76
CA ARG A 151 -6.37 1.89 10.56
C ARG A 151 -7.88 2.13 10.38
N MET A 152 -8.70 1.09 10.52
CA MET A 152 -10.16 1.22 10.47
C MET A 152 -10.69 2.22 11.50
N ARG A 153 -10.23 2.12 12.74
CA ARG A 153 -10.63 3.06 13.81
C ARG A 153 -10.26 4.50 13.45
N SER A 154 -9.03 4.73 13.03
CA SER A 154 -8.56 6.06 12.61
C SER A 154 -9.36 6.63 11.43
N ASN A 155 -9.73 5.79 10.46
CA ASN A 155 -10.58 6.22 9.35
C ASN A 155 -11.99 6.57 9.81
N ASN A 156 -12.58 5.81 10.73
CA ASN A 156 -13.89 6.11 11.29
C ASN A 156 -13.88 7.43 12.06
N GLU A 157 -12.84 7.71 12.85
CA GLU A 157 -12.67 8.98 13.55
C GLU A 157 -12.62 10.15 12.58
N ARG A 158 -11.85 10.03 11.49
CA ARG A 158 -11.79 11.06 10.42
C ARG A 158 -13.15 11.29 9.76
N ILE A 159 -13.91 10.24 9.51
CA ILE A 159 -15.27 10.34 8.95
C ILE A 159 -16.19 11.07 9.95
N CYS A 160 -16.13 10.72 11.22
CA CYS A 160 -16.90 11.41 12.28
C CYS A 160 -16.53 12.90 12.35
N ASP A 161 -15.25 13.24 12.30
CA ASP A 161 -14.79 14.62 12.28
C ASP A 161 -15.32 15.40 11.06
N LEU A 162 -15.39 14.77 9.89
CA LEU A 162 -15.94 15.38 8.67
C LEU A 162 -17.46 15.60 8.74
N VAL A 163 -18.19 14.73 9.44
CA VAL A 163 -19.66 14.77 9.50
C VAL A 163 -20.14 15.66 10.65
N PHE A 164 -19.48 15.62 11.81
CA PHE A 164 -19.98 16.23 13.05
C PHE A 164 -19.26 17.49 13.48
N MET A 165 -18.04 17.76 12.96
CA MET A 165 -17.32 18.98 13.32
C MET A 165 -17.57 20.07 12.29
N ASP A 166 -17.90 21.26 12.77
CA ASP A 166 -17.92 22.48 11.96
C ASP A 166 -16.50 22.91 11.55
N VAL A 167 -16.40 23.86 10.63
CA VAL A 167 -15.10 24.34 10.09
C VAL A 167 -14.16 24.86 11.19
N PRO A 168 -14.62 25.66 12.19
CA PRO A 168 -13.78 26.07 13.31
C PRO A 168 -13.26 24.92 14.16
N GLY A 169 -14.12 23.92 14.46
CA GLY A 169 -13.73 22.73 15.22
C GLY A 169 -12.69 21.86 14.51
N ARG A 170 -12.74 21.75 13.20
CA ARG A 170 -11.75 21.02 12.40
C ARG A 170 -10.38 21.71 12.42
N LEU A 171 -10.35 23.05 12.33
CA LEU A 171 -9.11 23.82 12.41
C LEU A 171 -8.45 23.70 13.78
N ALA A 172 -9.20 23.72 14.87
CA ALA A 172 -8.66 23.59 16.22
C ALA A 172 -8.04 22.21 16.50
N LYS A 173 -8.49 21.15 15.83
CA LYS A 173 -7.92 19.80 15.98
C LYS A 173 -6.65 19.56 15.15
N THR A 174 -6.38 20.44 14.17
CA THR A 174 -5.24 20.32 13.25
C THR A 174 -4.04 21.20 13.71
N LEU A 175 -4.25 22.12 14.62
CA LEU A 175 -3.24 22.98 15.25
C LEU A 175 -2.73 22.35 16.55
#